data_08d2b2a66235e5beeaeef3d81c15a91f
#
_entry.id   08d2b2a66235e5beeaeef3d81c15a91f
#
_cell.length_a   1.000
_cell.length_b   1.000
_cell.length_c   1.000
_cell.angle_alpha   90.00
_cell.angle_beta   90.00
_cell.angle_gamma   90.00
#
_symmetry.space_group_name_H-M   'P 1'
#
loop_
_entity.id
_entity.type
_entity.pdbx_description
1 polymer ?
#
loop_
_entity_poly.entity_id
_entity_poly.type
_entity_poly.pdbx_seq_one_letter_code
_entity_poly.pdbx_strand_id
1 'polypeptide(L)'
;MNAHYVYALARAGWADAVEAVLARVRARSAADDEEAKRVWAPVGRAVIEAAAAFGAGDRARAAALLDPVMPMITSVGGSDAQDDLFRQTYLRSLQAAGRHAEAAAYFDAIPAGKSRTPLDRALAN
;
A
#
# COMPACT_ATOMS: atom_id res chain seq x y z
N MET A 1 11.11 6.49 -5.21
CA MET A 1 10.79 5.07 -5.45
C MET A 1 9.29 4.94 -5.63
N ASN A 2 8.85 4.33 -6.70
CA ASN A 2 7.43 4.28 -7.07
C ASN A 2 6.84 2.91 -6.75
N ALA A 3 5.75 2.86 -5.98
CA ALA A 3 5.04 1.63 -5.63
C ALA A 3 4.52 0.88 -6.87
N HIS A 4 4.10 1.59 -7.92
CA HIS A 4 3.67 0.99 -9.18
C HIS A 4 4.79 0.20 -9.86
N TYR A 5 6.01 0.73 -9.80
CA TYR A 5 7.18 0.08 -10.38
C TYR A 5 7.49 -1.26 -9.69
N VAL A 6 7.53 -1.26 -8.36
CA VAL A 6 7.79 -2.51 -7.63
C VAL A 6 6.65 -3.51 -7.77
N TYR A 7 5.40 -3.04 -7.84
CA TYR A 7 4.25 -3.90 -8.14
C TYR A 7 4.43 -4.59 -9.50
N ALA A 8 4.79 -3.83 -10.53
CA ALA A 8 4.99 -4.36 -11.87
C ALA A 8 6.11 -5.41 -11.93
N LEU A 9 7.22 -5.16 -11.26
CA LEU A 9 8.33 -6.11 -11.16
C LEU A 9 7.89 -7.41 -10.48
N ALA A 10 7.18 -7.30 -9.38
CA ALA A 10 6.68 -8.46 -8.63
C ALA A 10 5.65 -9.24 -9.46
N ARG A 11 4.77 -8.55 -10.15
CA ARG A 11 3.75 -9.15 -11.01
C ARG A 11 4.36 -9.89 -12.19
N ALA A 12 5.49 -9.39 -12.72
CA ALA A 12 6.25 -10.03 -13.79
C ALA A 12 7.10 -11.20 -13.31
N GLY A 13 7.22 -11.42 -12.01
CA GLY A 13 8.03 -12.50 -11.44
C GLY A 13 9.53 -12.19 -11.38
N TRP A 14 9.93 -10.93 -11.46
CA TRP A 14 11.33 -10.49 -11.43
C TRP A 14 11.82 -10.35 -9.98
N ALA A 15 11.92 -11.47 -9.28
CA ALA A 15 12.20 -11.52 -7.84
C ALA A 15 13.51 -10.82 -7.44
N ASP A 16 14.58 -10.96 -8.22
CA ASP A 16 15.86 -10.31 -7.92
C ASP A 16 15.78 -8.80 -8.03
N ALA A 17 15.05 -8.29 -9.02
CA ALA A 17 14.80 -6.85 -9.17
C ALA A 17 13.95 -6.31 -8.03
N VAL A 18 12.94 -7.05 -7.60
CA VAL A 18 12.12 -6.70 -6.43
C VAL A 18 12.99 -6.63 -5.19
N GLU A 19 13.82 -7.62 -4.93
CA GLU A 19 14.69 -7.64 -3.75
C GLU A 19 15.69 -6.47 -3.75
N ALA A 20 16.22 -6.10 -4.91
CA ALA A 20 17.10 -4.94 -5.04
C ALA A 20 16.37 -3.63 -4.66
N VAL A 21 15.12 -3.48 -5.08
CA VAL A 21 14.28 -2.34 -4.69
C VAL A 21 14.02 -2.32 -3.19
N LEU A 22 13.63 -3.47 -2.62
CA LEU A 22 13.35 -3.58 -1.19
C LEU A 22 14.59 -3.29 -0.34
N ALA A 23 15.78 -3.72 -0.78
CA ALA A 23 17.03 -3.42 -0.10
C ALA A 23 17.29 -1.90 -0.05
N ARG A 24 17.04 -1.19 -1.14
CA ARG A 24 17.16 0.28 -1.19
C ARG A 24 16.16 0.96 -0.26
N VAL A 25 14.93 0.47 -0.22
CA VAL A 25 13.89 1.03 0.65
C VAL A 25 14.24 0.82 2.12
N ARG A 26 14.75 -0.36 2.48
CA ARG A 26 15.23 -0.63 3.84
C ARG A 26 16.38 0.31 4.23
N ALA A 27 17.35 0.48 3.34
CA ALA A 27 18.46 1.40 3.56
C ALA A 27 17.97 2.85 3.71
N ARG A 28 17.04 3.28 2.85
CA ARG A 28 16.47 4.64 2.91
C ARG A 28 15.70 4.87 4.20
N SER A 29 14.96 3.86 4.68
CA SER A 29 14.19 3.94 5.94
C SER A 29 15.10 4.04 7.16
N ALA A 30 16.29 3.44 7.09
CA ALA A 30 17.25 3.42 8.19
C ALA A 30 18.18 4.63 8.20
N ALA A 31 18.11 5.50 7.19
CA ALA A 31 18.96 6.69 7.11
C ALA A 31 18.65 7.67 8.25
N ASP A 32 19.68 8.41 8.68
CA ASP A 32 19.56 9.37 9.77
C ASP A 32 19.30 10.79 9.23
N ASP A 33 18.14 10.96 8.59
CA ASP A 33 17.67 12.26 8.11
C ASP A 33 16.16 12.41 8.37
N GLU A 34 15.68 13.63 8.28
CA GLU A 34 14.30 13.97 8.61
C GLU A 34 13.27 13.27 7.71
N GLU A 35 13.55 13.13 6.43
CA GLU A 35 12.65 12.45 5.50
C GLU A 35 12.54 10.97 5.84
N ALA A 36 13.66 10.32 6.12
CA ALA A 36 13.68 8.91 6.53
C ALA A 36 12.86 8.69 7.80
N LYS A 37 13.03 9.56 8.80
CA LYS A 37 12.31 9.45 10.08
C LYS A 37 10.84 9.77 9.97
N ARG A 38 10.48 10.73 9.14
CA ARG A 38 9.10 11.23 9.03
C ARG A 38 8.25 10.40 8.06
N VAL A 39 8.81 9.96 6.97
CA VAL A 39 8.07 9.33 5.86
C VAL A 39 8.47 7.87 5.67
N TRP A 40 9.75 7.60 5.43
CA TRP A 40 10.17 6.27 5.00
C TRP A 40 10.06 5.22 6.10
N ALA A 41 10.54 5.50 7.29
CA ALA A 41 10.47 4.54 8.39
C ALA A 41 9.01 4.26 8.81
N PRO A 42 8.15 5.28 9.02
CA PRO A 42 6.79 5.01 9.50
C PRO A 42 5.82 4.53 8.41
N VAL A 43 5.97 4.95 7.15
CA VAL A 43 4.97 4.71 6.11
C VAL A 43 5.56 4.19 4.81
N GLY A 44 6.54 4.88 4.24
CA GLY A 44 7.03 4.63 2.89
C GLY A 44 7.51 3.20 2.67
N ARG A 45 8.27 2.67 3.61
CA ARG A 45 8.75 1.29 3.57
C ARG A 45 7.60 0.28 3.50
N ALA A 46 6.61 0.42 4.36
CA ALA A 46 5.47 -0.49 4.40
C ALA A 46 4.67 -0.46 3.11
N VAL A 47 4.48 0.72 2.51
CA VAL A 47 3.77 0.89 1.24
C VAL A 47 4.49 0.14 0.11
N ILE A 48 5.80 0.27 0.01
CA ILE A 48 6.58 -0.39 -1.04
C ILE A 48 6.60 -1.92 -0.82
N GLU A 49 6.80 -2.36 0.41
CA GLU A 49 6.76 -3.80 0.74
C GLU A 49 5.37 -4.39 0.45
N ALA A 50 4.29 -3.66 0.75
CA ALA A 50 2.94 -4.07 0.46
C ALA A 50 2.68 -4.17 -1.06
N ALA A 51 3.19 -3.22 -1.85
CA ALA A 51 3.08 -3.26 -3.30
C ALA A 51 3.80 -4.48 -3.88
N ALA A 52 4.96 -4.82 -3.36
CA ALA A 52 5.69 -6.04 -3.75
C ALA A 52 4.90 -7.30 -3.40
N ALA A 53 4.37 -7.39 -2.19
CA ALA A 53 3.57 -8.52 -1.74
C ALA A 53 2.30 -8.68 -2.57
N PHE A 54 1.60 -7.58 -2.83
CA PHE A 54 0.38 -7.58 -3.66
C PHE A 54 0.67 -8.06 -5.09
N GLY A 55 1.76 -7.55 -5.69
CA GLY A 55 2.18 -7.96 -7.03
C GLY A 55 2.58 -9.42 -7.10
N ALA A 56 3.17 -9.96 -6.05
CA ALA A 56 3.53 -11.38 -5.95
C ALA A 56 2.32 -12.30 -5.64
N GLY A 57 1.13 -11.73 -5.41
CA GLY A 57 -0.07 -12.50 -5.10
C GLY A 57 -0.29 -12.77 -3.61
N ASP A 58 0.60 -12.31 -2.74
CA ASP A 58 0.46 -12.44 -1.29
C ASP A 58 -0.37 -11.28 -0.72
N ARG A 59 -1.65 -11.34 -0.91
CA ARG A 59 -2.57 -10.27 -0.54
C ARG A 59 -2.82 -10.18 0.96
N ALA A 60 -2.78 -11.30 1.66
CA ALA A 60 -2.87 -11.31 3.12
C ALA A 60 -1.70 -10.53 3.74
N ARG A 61 -0.49 -10.74 3.23
CA ARG A 61 0.69 -9.98 3.67
C ARG A 61 0.58 -8.50 3.31
N ALA A 62 0.09 -8.19 2.11
CA ALA A 62 -0.13 -6.79 1.70
C ALA A 62 -1.10 -6.08 2.66
N ALA A 63 -2.22 -6.71 3.02
CA ALA A 63 -3.15 -6.17 4.00
C ALA A 63 -2.49 -5.95 5.35
N ALA A 64 -1.75 -6.93 5.86
CA ALA A 64 -1.07 -6.83 7.15
C ALA A 64 -0.03 -5.70 7.18
N LEU A 65 0.70 -5.49 6.08
CA LEU A 65 1.66 -4.39 5.96
C LEU A 65 0.98 -3.02 5.89
N LEU A 66 -0.19 -2.93 5.26
CA LEU A 66 -0.93 -1.68 5.11
C LEU A 66 -1.78 -1.31 6.35
N ASP A 67 -2.23 -2.30 7.14
CA ASP A 67 -3.08 -2.05 8.30
C ASP A 67 -2.61 -0.87 9.17
N PRO A 68 -1.35 -0.82 9.63
CA PRO A 68 -0.91 0.24 10.53
C PRO A 68 -0.68 1.58 9.85
N VAL A 69 -0.51 1.62 8.53
CA VAL A 69 -0.08 2.83 7.82
C VAL A 69 -1.19 3.51 7.03
N MET A 70 -2.32 2.85 6.80
CA MET A 70 -3.42 3.45 6.03
C MET A 70 -3.90 4.80 6.59
N PRO A 71 -3.98 5.01 7.92
CA PRO A 71 -4.34 6.33 8.44
C PRO A 71 -3.37 7.45 8.08
N MET A 72 -2.13 7.10 7.73
CA MET A 72 -1.04 8.05 7.43
C MET A 72 -0.67 8.08 5.95
N ILE A 73 -1.49 7.48 5.09
CA ILE A 73 -1.12 7.25 3.70
C ILE A 73 -0.78 8.54 2.94
N THR A 74 -1.41 9.65 3.28
CA THR A 74 -1.16 10.95 2.67
C THR A 74 0.24 11.48 2.92
N SER A 75 0.93 11.00 3.95
CA SER A 75 2.28 11.45 4.29
C SER A 75 3.36 10.91 3.34
N VAL A 76 3.02 9.91 2.54
CA VAL A 76 3.94 9.37 1.51
C VAL A 76 4.18 10.39 0.40
N GLY A 77 3.27 11.36 0.27
CA GLY A 77 3.28 12.30 -0.84
C GLY A 77 2.61 11.73 -2.08
N GLY A 78 2.33 12.59 -3.02
CA GLY A 78 1.65 12.22 -4.25
C GLY A 78 0.28 12.87 -4.38
N SER A 79 -0.45 12.48 -5.39
CA SER A 79 -1.77 13.02 -5.69
C SER A 79 -2.88 12.25 -4.96
N ASP A 80 -4.06 12.84 -4.88
CA ASP A 80 -5.26 12.16 -4.38
C ASP A 80 -5.53 10.86 -5.15
N ALA A 81 -5.20 10.82 -6.44
CA ALA A 81 -5.34 9.61 -7.25
C ALA A 81 -4.41 8.48 -6.78
N GLN A 82 -3.21 8.80 -6.31
CA GLN A 82 -2.29 7.81 -5.74
C GLN A 82 -2.79 7.33 -4.38
N ASP A 83 -3.32 8.21 -3.55
CA ASP A 83 -3.93 7.83 -2.28
C ASP A 83 -5.13 6.90 -2.51
N ASP A 84 -5.95 7.18 -3.49
CA ASP A 84 -7.08 6.33 -3.87
C ASP A 84 -6.61 4.95 -4.32
N LEU A 85 -5.50 4.88 -5.06
CA LEU A 85 -4.93 3.61 -5.49
C LEU A 85 -4.49 2.76 -4.29
N PHE A 86 -3.85 3.35 -3.29
CA PHE A 86 -3.47 2.63 -2.07
C PHE A 86 -4.70 2.15 -1.29
N ARG A 87 -5.75 2.96 -1.20
CA ARG A 87 -7.02 2.55 -0.59
C ARG A 87 -7.64 1.36 -1.32
N GLN A 88 -7.67 1.39 -2.64
CA GLN A 88 -8.17 0.28 -3.46
C GLN A 88 -7.33 -0.97 -3.28
N THR A 89 -6.01 -0.83 -3.25
CA THR A 89 -5.09 -1.95 -2.99
C THR A 89 -5.35 -2.56 -1.62
N TYR A 90 -5.57 -1.74 -0.61
CA TYR A 90 -5.88 -2.20 0.74
C TYR A 90 -7.22 -2.94 0.79
N LEU A 91 -8.28 -2.34 0.25
CA LEU A 91 -9.60 -2.98 0.18
C LEU A 91 -9.53 -4.33 -0.52
N ARG A 92 -8.84 -4.38 -1.65
CA ARG A 92 -8.68 -5.62 -2.43
C ARG A 92 -7.89 -6.67 -1.66
N SER A 93 -6.88 -6.24 -0.92
CA SER A 93 -6.07 -7.12 -0.08
C SER A 93 -6.89 -7.70 1.07
N LEU A 94 -7.70 -6.88 1.75
CA LEU A 94 -8.62 -7.32 2.80
C LEU A 94 -9.61 -8.34 2.27
N GLN A 95 -10.22 -8.06 1.13
CA GLN A 95 -11.20 -8.95 0.50
C GLN A 95 -10.57 -10.29 0.13
N ALA A 96 -9.40 -10.28 -0.49
CA ALA A 96 -8.70 -11.50 -0.88
C ALA A 96 -8.21 -12.32 0.33
N ALA A 97 -7.96 -11.67 1.46
CA ALA A 97 -7.60 -12.32 2.72
C ALA A 97 -8.83 -12.83 3.51
N GLY A 98 -10.04 -12.64 2.99
CA GLY A 98 -11.27 -13.04 3.67
C GLY A 98 -11.72 -12.08 4.77
N ARG A 99 -11.10 -10.90 4.87
CA ARG A 99 -11.40 -9.89 5.90
C ARG A 99 -12.50 -8.92 5.42
N HIS A 100 -13.65 -9.49 5.03
CA HIS A 100 -14.74 -8.74 4.39
C HIS A 100 -15.39 -7.70 5.31
N ALA A 101 -15.57 -8.02 6.58
CA ALA A 101 -16.14 -7.08 7.56
C ALA A 101 -15.24 -5.84 7.74
N GLU A 102 -13.92 -6.06 7.77
CA GLU A 102 -12.95 -4.96 7.87
C GLU A 102 -12.92 -4.12 6.59
N ALA A 103 -13.04 -4.74 5.41
CA ALA A 103 -13.14 -4.02 4.15
C ALA A 103 -14.37 -3.10 4.11
N ALA A 104 -15.52 -3.61 4.52
CA ALA A 104 -16.75 -2.82 4.61
C ALA A 104 -16.62 -1.65 5.60
N ALA A 105 -16.07 -1.90 6.78
CA ALA A 105 -15.85 -0.88 7.80
C ALA A 105 -14.87 0.20 7.32
N TYR A 106 -13.81 -0.19 6.66
CA TYR A 106 -12.85 0.76 6.10
C TYR A 106 -13.47 1.65 5.03
N PHE A 107 -14.25 1.05 4.11
CA PHE A 107 -14.96 1.80 3.08
C PHE A 107 -15.93 2.82 3.68
N ASP A 108 -16.71 2.41 4.68
CA ASP A 108 -17.69 3.28 5.34
C ASP A 108 -17.03 4.44 6.09
N ALA A 109 -15.80 4.25 6.55
CA ALA A 109 -15.01 5.28 7.24
C ALA A 109 -14.37 6.30 6.29
N ILE A 110 -14.40 6.10 4.96
CA ILE A 110 -13.90 7.09 4.00
C ILE A 110 -14.75 8.37 4.11
N PRO A 111 -14.12 9.55 4.37
CA PRO A 111 -14.87 10.78 4.55
C PRO A 111 -15.73 11.15 3.35
N ALA A 112 -16.88 11.75 3.61
CA ALA A 112 -17.70 12.38 2.57
C ALA A 112 -16.87 13.45 1.85
N GLY A 113 -16.91 13.47 0.50
CA GLY A 113 -16.09 14.36 -0.31
C GLY A 113 -14.80 13.73 -0.82
N LYS A 114 -14.38 12.61 -0.26
CA LYS A 114 -13.39 11.75 -0.89
C LYS A 114 -14.07 10.85 -1.90
N SER A 115 -13.33 10.50 -2.95
CA SER A 115 -13.85 9.66 -4.02
C SER A 115 -14.28 8.30 -3.50
N ARG A 116 -15.57 7.99 -3.66
CA ARG A 116 -16.13 6.65 -3.48
C ARG A 116 -16.59 6.18 -4.83
N THR A 117 -15.64 5.67 -5.60
CA THR A 117 -15.92 5.22 -6.95
C THR A 117 -16.78 3.94 -6.95
N PRO A 118 -17.41 3.59 -8.08
CA PRO A 118 -18.04 2.27 -8.20
C PRO A 118 -17.11 1.11 -7.92
N LEU A 119 -15.82 1.27 -8.26
CA LEU A 119 -14.80 0.26 -7.96
C LEU A 119 -14.56 0.11 -6.46
N ASP A 120 -14.44 1.22 -5.73
CA ASP A 120 -14.28 1.18 -4.27
C ASP A 120 -15.44 0.46 -3.62
N ARG A 121 -16.63 0.74 -4.07
CA ARG A 121 -17.87 0.13 -3.58
C ARG A 121 -17.91 -1.37 -3.86
N ALA A 122 -17.47 -1.80 -5.04
CA ALA A 122 -17.38 -3.21 -5.40
C ALA A 122 -16.32 -3.94 -4.56
N LEU A 123 -15.20 -3.28 -4.26
CA LEU A 123 -14.11 -3.85 -3.45
C LEU A 123 -14.46 -3.96 -1.96
N ALA A 124 -15.39 -3.15 -1.46
CA ALA A 124 -15.86 -3.18 -0.07
C ALA A 124 -16.86 -4.32 0.20
N ASN A 125 -17.48 -4.85 -0.83
CA ASN A 125 -18.43 -5.95 -0.75
C ASN A 125 -17.73 -7.28 -1.03
#